data_3b5f0d79daecf7f608a3a0976b4636e9
#
_entry.id   3b5f0d79daecf7f608a3a0976b4636e9
#
_cell.length_a   1.000
_cell.length_b   1.000
_cell.length_c   1.000
_cell.angle_alpha   90.00
_cell.angle_beta   90.00
_cell.angle_gamma   90.00
#
_symmetry.space_group_name_H-M   'P 1'
#
loop_
_entity.id
_entity.type
_entity.pdbx_description
1 polymer ?
#
loop_
_entity_poly.entity_id
_entity_poly.type
_entity_poly.pdbx_seq_one_letter_code
_entity_poly.pdbx_strand_id
1 'polypeptide(L)'
;MKYKNYINNEWVDGRDGSIFDVENPFTEEIIAQVPNSSASDVDAAVSAAKSAWKNWKILGSLDMRDLLREVAVKSRAHDREIAEIITHESGKPLIECLDEIEWIASIFEYYSEIGRDQRGRVVAPVTPRSMSMVVKESYGVVGCIVPWNYPLLLMAWKVAPALAAGNTVVVKPSEITPLAIMRWLEVACDHLPKGILNMVTGYGDTGAALVEHPDTRVIAFTGSVETGKIIAAMAAKQLKKTSLELGGNDPIIICDDVDIEIAARGTTWGGLLNAGQVCTSLERVFVMESIADDFTEAVVDEAKKVRLGDPMHGQTDMGPMASMMQLEKVEGKVERAKAEGARVLCGGTRPDQFEKGYFYNPTVFDRLTSDMEMMNLETFGPIIPIQKVKDLDEAIALANNSQYGLGCNIYTNDMEKALTAAEDIKAGSFWINDPLTDNEAAPFGGMKMSGGGRELGIEGLDEFREAKHILIDYKIRDKDYWFPYDLDAGRKT
;
A
#
# COMPACT_ATOMS: atom_id res chain seq x y z
N MET A 1 20.98 18.05 -2.95
CA MET A 1 19.57 17.86 -3.29
C MET A 1 18.78 19.13 -2.90
N LYS A 2 17.80 19.55 -3.68
CA LYS A 2 16.94 20.69 -3.32
C LYS A 2 15.64 20.12 -2.75
N TYR A 3 15.43 20.30 -1.47
CA TYR A 3 14.23 19.83 -0.77
C TYR A 3 13.09 20.83 -1.01
N LYS A 4 12.33 20.64 -2.08
CA LYS A 4 11.29 21.54 -2.59
C LYS A 4 10.09 20.76 -3.09
N ASN A 5 8.97 21.42 -3.28
CA ASN A 5 7.85 20.85 -4.03
C ASN A 5 8.23 20.64 -5.50
N TYR A 6 7.71 19.58 -6.12
CA TYR A 6 7.90 19.31 -7.54
C TYR A 6 6.59 19.59 -8.29
N ILE A 7 6.53 20.72 -8.98
CA ILE A 7 5.31 21.18 -9.65
C ILE A 7 5.65 21.53 -11.09
N ASN A 8 4.95 20.93 -12.04
CA ASN A 8 5.12 21.18 -13.49
C ASN A 8 6.57 20.96 -13.97
N ASN A 9 7.23 19.90 -13.44
CA ASN A 9 8.65 19.58 -13.66
C ASN A 9 9.63 20.66 -13.17
N GLU A 10 9.24 21.48 -12.22
CA GLU A 10 10.08 22.50 -11.60
C GLU A 10 10.10 22.31 -10.08
N TRP A 11 11.29 22.47 -9.48
CA TRP A 11 11.47 22.47 -8.04
C TRP A 11 11.18 23.87 -7.47
N VAL A 12 10.11 24.00 -6.70
CA VAL A 12 9.62 25.28 -6.18
C VAL A 12 9.55 25.27 -4.66
N ASP A 13 9.84 26.40 -4.04
CA ASP A 13 9.71 26.58 -2.58
C ASP A 13 8.22 26.61 -2.19
N GLY A 14 7.92 26.23 -0.93
CA GLY A 14 6.59 26.44 -0.37
C GLY A 14 6.25 27.93 -0.32
N ARG A 15 5.02 28.29 -0.68
CA ARG A 15 4.62 29.68 -0.89
C ARG A 15 4.57 30.51 0.38
N ASP A 16 4.30 29.90 1.52
CA ASP A 16 4.27 30.59 2.82
C ASP A 16 5.61 30.50 3.58
N GLY A 17 6.59 29.77 3.04
CA GLY A 17 7.90 29.57 3.64
C GLY A 17 7.91 28.64 4.86
N SER A 18 6.80 27.98 5.18
CA SER A 18 6.74 26.99 6.25
C SER A 18 7.54 25.73 5.86
N ILE A 19 8.30 25.19 6.80
CA ILE A 19 9.12 23.98 6.62
C ILE A 19 8.94 23.03 7.80
N PHE A 20 9.33 21.78 7.61
CA PHE A 20 9.46 20.77 8.68
C PHE A 20 10.75 19.99 8.53
N ASP A 21 11.19 19.40 9.63
CA ASP A 21 12.41 18.61 9.70
C ASP A 21 12.12 17.15 9.32
N VAL A 22 13.07 16.52 8.60
CA VAL A 22 13.14 15.08 8.37
C VAL A 22 14.33 14.55 9.16
N GLU A 23 14.09 13.53 9.97
CA GLU A 23 15.03 12.97 10.92
C GLU A 23 15.48 11.58 10.47
N ASN A 24 16.73 11.23 10.77
CA ASN A 24 17.24 9.87 10.63
C ASN A 24 16.93 9.09 11.93
N PRO A 25 16.08 8.06 11.89
CA PRO A 25 15.66 7.34 13.10
C PRO A 25 16.77 6.49 13.75
N PHE A 26 17.89 6.29 13.07
CA PHE A 26 19.06 5.60 13.62
C PHE A 26 19.96 6.54 14.43
N THR A 27 20.22 7.78 13.91
CA THR A 27 21.13 8.75 14.55
C THR A 27 20.40 9.82 15.36
N GLU A 28 19.09 9.96 15.17
CA GLU A 28 18.23 11.04 15.72
C GLU A 28 18.69 12.43 15.24
N GLU A 29 19.34 12.51 14.08
CA GLU A 29 19.81 13.76 13.49
C GLU A 29 18.86 14.25 12.42
N ILE A 30 18.63 15.54 12.35
CA ILE A 30 17.90 16.18 11.26
C ILE A 30 18.76 16.09 10.00
N ILE A 31 18.24 15.38 8.98
CA ILE A 31 18.93 15.16 7.71
C ILE A 31 18.46 16.10 6.59
N ALA A 32 17.30 16.70 6.75
CA ALA A 32 16.73 17.64 5.79
C ALA A 32 15.67 18.53 6.40
N GLN A 33 15.42 19.66 5.71
CA GLN A 33 14.25 20.50 5.92
C GLN A 33 13.48 20.60 4.60
N VAL A 34 12.18 20.37 4.64
CA VAL A 34 11.31 20.32 3.46
C VAL A 34 10.09 21.23 3.63
N PRO A 35 9.47 21.72 2.54
CA PRO A 35 8.31 22.57 2.63
C PRO A 35 7.14 21.90 3.37
N ASN A 36 6.47 22.65 4.23
CA ASN A 36 5.13 22.32 4.71
C ASN A 36 4.12 23.08 3.83
N SER A 37 3.63 22.41 2.78
CA SER A 37 2.85 23.05 1.73
C SER A 37 1.47 23.49 2.19
N SER A 38 1.11 24.68 1.79
CA SER A 38 -0.20 25.28 2.01
C SER A 38 -1.23 24.80 0.96
N ALA A 39 -2.49 25.13 1.17
CA ALA A 39 -3.55 24.90 0.18
C ALA A 39 -3.26 25.57 -1.17
N SER A 40 -2.51 26.70 -1.18
CA SER A 40 -2.13 27.37 -2.43
C SER A 40 -1.05 26.64 -3.22
N ASP A 41 -0.20 25.88 -2.55
CA ASP A 41 0.78 24.98 -3.21
C ASP A 41 0.06 23.78 -3.83
N VAL A 42 -0.90 23.21 -3.10
CA VAL A 42 -1.77 22.14 -3.61
C VAL A 42 -2.54 22.59 -4.83
N ASP A 43 -3.14 23.79 -4.80
CA ASP A 43 -3.85 24.38 -5.94
C ASP A 43 -2.93 24.51 -7.17
N ALA A 44 -1.70 24.98 -6.99
CA ALA A 44 -0.73 25.06 -8.08
C ALA A 44 -0.40 23.69 -8.70
N ALA A 45 -0.18 22.66 -7.85
CA ALA A 45 0.12 21.32 -8.30
C ALA A 45 -1.07 20.68 -9.05
N VAL A 46 -2.29 20.81 -8.50
CA VAL A 46 -3.51 20.30 -9.14
C VAL A 46 -3.83 21.04 -10.44
N SER A 47 -3.61 22.35 -10.49
CA SER A 47 -3.79 23.16 -11.70
C SER A 47 -2.82 22.74 -12.81
N ALA A 48 -1.55 22.48 -12.47
CA ALA A 48 -0.55 21.95 -13.40
C ALA A 48 -0.99 20.57 -13.93
N ALA A 49 -1.38 19.66 -13.03
CA ALA A 49 -1.88 18.34 -13.38
C ALA A 49 -3.11 18.39 -14.31
N LYS A 50 -4.10 19.24 -14.00
CA LYS A 50 -5.30 19.44 -14.79
C LYS A 50 -4.99 19.95 -16.20
N SER A 51 -4.03 20.86 -16.31
CA SER A 51 -3.59 21.41 -17.59
C SER A 51 -2.90 20.35 -18.45
N ALA A 52 -2.03 19.53 -17.86
CA ALA A 52 -1.29 18.46 -18.52
C ALA A 52 -2.20 17.31 -18.97
N TRP A 53 -3.26 16.99 -18.20
CA TRP A 53 -4.16 15.87 -18.48
C TRP A 53 -4.76 15.89 -19.89
N LYS A 54 -5.06 17.05 -20.44
CA LYS A 54 -5.68 17.19 -21.77
C LYS A 54 -4.83 16.55 -22.86
N ASN A 55 -3.51 16.69 -22.77
CA ASN A 55 -2.57 16.13 -23.75
C ASN A 55 -2.19 14.69 -23.38
N TRP A 56 -2.03 14.40 -22.09
CA TRP A 56 -1.65 13.09 -21.61
C TRP A 56 -2.66 12.00 -21.96
N LYS A 57 -3.96 12.23 -21.72
CA LYS A 57 -5.04 11.26 -22.00
C LYS A 57 -5.19 10.86 -23.46
N ILE A 58 -4.69 11.67 -24.39
CA ILE A 58 -4.76 11.43 -25.85
C ILE A 58 -3.42 10.99 -26.43
N LEU A 59 -2.38 10.85 -25.61
CA LEU A 59 -1.08 10.38 -26.05
C LEU A 59 -1.20 8.98 -26.65
N GLY A 60 -0.41 8.69 -27.69
CA GLY A 60 -0.35 7.37 -28.30
C GLY A 60 0.06 6.30 -27.28
N SER A 61 -0.58 5.14 -27.33
CA SER A 61 -0.34 4.09 -26.33
C SER A 61 1.11 3.57 -26.33
N LEU A 62 1.80 3.64 -27.47
CA LEU A 62 3.22 3.27 -27.56
C LEU A 62 4.12 4.32 -26.91
N ASP A 63 3.84 5.60 -27.14
CA ASP A 63 4.61 6.68 -26.53
C ASP A 63 4.44 6.66 -25.00
N MET A 64 3.22 6.44 -24.51
CA MET A 64 2.95 6.31 -23.07
C MET A 64 3.70 5.11 -22.46
N ARG A 65 3.67 3.95 -23.15
CA ARG A 65 4.45 2.78 -22.74
C ARG A 65 5.93 3.11 -22.59
N ASP A 66 6.50 3.72 -23.62
CA ASP A 66 7.95 3.96 -23.66
C ASP A 66 8.37 4.93 -22.55
N LEU A 67 7.57 5.96 -22.28
CA LEU A 67 7.79 6.89 -21.17
C LEU A 67 7.74 6.17 -19.81
N LEU A 68 6.76 5.29 -19.57
CA LEU A 68 6.64 4.57 -18.32
C LEU A 68 7.76 3.50 -18.16
N ARG A 69 8.15 2.83 -19.24
CA ARG A 69 9.31 1.90 -19.20
C ARG A 69 10.62 2.62 -18.91
N GLU A 70 10.80 3.84 -19.41
CA GLU A 70 12.00 4.61 -19.11
C GLU A 70 12.09 4.96 -17.61
N VAL A 71 10.95 5.16 -16.91
CA VAL A 71 10.94 5.30 -15.44
C VAL A 71 11.54 4.06 -14.78
N ALA A 72 11.14 2.85 -15.19
CA ALA A 72 11.69 1.61 -14.64
C ALA A 72 13.20 1.49 -14.87
N VAL A 73 13.65 1.75 -16.10
CA VAL A 73 15.08 1.68 -16.45
C VAL A 73 15.92 2.67 -15.61
N LYS A 74 15.43 3.90 -15.47
CA LYS A 74 16.10 4.92 -14.67
C LYS A 74 16.05 4.63 -13.17
N SER A 75 14.97 4.04 -12.67
CA SER A 75 14.88 3.60 -11.26
C SER A 75 15.98 2.59 -10.94
N ARG A 76 16.16 1.55 -11.77
CA ARG A 76 17.25 0.57 -11.60
C ARG A 76 18.63 1.18 -11.75
N ALA A 77 18.79 2.16 -12.64
CA ALA A 77 20.10 2.83 -12.83
C ALA A 77 20.54 3.67 -11.63
N HIS A 78 19.61 4.02 -10.75
CA HIS A 78 19.85 4.83 -9.53
C HIS A 78 19.46 4.08 -8.24
N ASP A 79 19.33 2.75 -8.30
CA ASP A 79 18.82 1.90 -7.22
C ASP A 79 19.53 2.15 -5.90
N ARG A 80 20.86 2.03 -5.90
CA ARG A 80 21.70 2.18 -4.70
C ARG A 80 21.57 3.57 -4.07
N GLU A 81 21.58 4.61 -4.88
CA GLU A 81 21.47 6.00 -4.41
C GLU A 81 20.13 6.26 -3.74
N ILE A 82 19.04 5.79 -4.35
CA ILE A 82 17.70 5.98 -3.83
C ILE A 82 17.48 5.12 -2.57
N ALA A 83 17.94 3.87 -2.59
CA ALA A 83 17.84 2.96 -1.45
C ALA A 83 18.57 3.50 -0.20
N GLU A 84 19.76 4.09 -0.37
CA GLU A 84 20.49 4.74 0.73
C GLU A 84 19.69 5.89 1.36
N ILE A 85 18.97 6.66 0.54
CA ILE A 85 18.09 7.74 1.07
C ILE A 85 16.91 7.15 1.85
N ILE A 86 16.25 6.10 1.34
CA ILE A 86 15.17 5.42 2.08
C ILE A 86 15.70 4.94 3.42
N THR A 87 16.86 4.27 3.44
CA THR A 87 17.49 3.77 4.67
C THR A 87 17.72 4.89 5.68
N HIS A 88 18.22 6.05 5.23
CA HIS A 88 18.50 7.18 6.11
C HIS A 88 17.24 7.85 6.68
N GLU A 89 16.14 7.91 5.94
CA GLU A 89 14.92 8.57 6.41
C GLU A 89 13.94 7.62 7.12
N SER A 90 14.00 6.29 6.85
CA SER A 90 13.07 5.30 7.42
C SER A 90 13.69 4.39 8.48
N GLY A 91 15.02 4.22 8.47
CA GLY A 91 15.71 3.24 9.30
C GLY A 91 15.63 1.80 8.79
N LYS A 92 14.98 1.54 7.67
CA LYS A 92 14.88 0.22 7.06
C LYS A 92 16.24 -0.25 6.55
N PRO A 93 16.62 -1.54 6.72
CA PRO A 93 17.87 -2.09 6.22
C PRO A 93 18.04 -1.85 4.72
N LEU A 94 19.25 -1.50 4.30
CA LEU A 94 19.57 -1.17 2.91
C LEU A 94 19.19 -2.27 1.92
N ILE A 95 19.30 -3.53 2.31
CA ILE A 95 18.93 -4.67 1.46
C ILE A 95 17.43 -4.68 1.16
N GLU A 96 16.58 -4.35 2.12
CA GLU A 96 15.12 -4.22 1.94
C GLU A 96 14.78 -2.99 1.09
N CYS A 97 15.57 -1.92 1.19
CA CYS A 97 15.39 -0.73 0.36
C CYS A 97 15.78 -0.98 -1.11
N LEU A 98 16.82 -1.78 -1.36
CA LEU A 98 17.20 -2.18 -2.72
C LEU A 98 16.11 -3.05 -3.37
N ASP A 99 15.51 -3.96 -2.60
CA ASP A 99 14.38 -4.77 -3.05
C ASP A 99 13.17 -3.88 -3.39
N GLU A 100 12.87 -2.88 -2.57
CA GLU A 100 11.82 -1.90 -2.85
C GLU A 100 12.00 -1.21 -4.20
N ILE A 101 13.23 -0.84 -4.59
CA ILE A 101 13.49 -0.19 -5.88
C ILE A 101 13.27 -1.16 -7.06
N GLU A 102 13.66 -2.41 -6.94
CA GLU A 102 13.39 -3.41 -8.00
C GLU A 102 11.88 -3.62 -8.19
N TRP A 103 11.12 -3.68 -7.10
CA TRP A 103 9.66 -3.76 -7.16
C TRP A 103 9.04 -2.55 -7.87
N ILE A 104 9.51 -1.34 -7.61
CA ILE A 104 9.04 -0.13 -8.31
C ILE A 104 9.25 -0.28 -9.82
N ALA A 105 10.43 -0.72 -10.22
CA ALA A 105 10.76 -0.88 -11.63
C ALA A 105 9.84 -1.92 -12.30
N SER A 106 9.64 -3.07 -11.66
CA SER A 106 8.74 -4.13 -12.15
C SER A 106 7.30 -3.65 -12.30
N ILE A 107 6.80 -2.84 -11.37
CA ILE A 107 5.46 -2.26 -11.42
C ILE A 107 5.30 -1.30 -12.60
N PHE A 108 6.27 -0.41 -12.83
CA PHE A 108 6.24 0.49 -13.99
C PHE A 108 6.33 -0.28 -15.32
N GLU A 109 7.14 -1.34 -15.38
CA GLU A 109 7.19 -2.24 -16.55
C GLU A 109 5.84 -2.91 -16.79
N TYR A 110 5.24 -3.51 -15.77
CA TYR A 110 3.93 -4.17 -15.88
C TYR A 110 2.85 -3.20 -16.37
N TYR A 111 2.68 -2.05 -15.72
CA TYR A 111 1.65 -1.09 -16.10
C TYR A 111 1.92 -0.41 -17.44
N SER A 112 3.16 -0.29 -17.88
CA SER A 112 3.49 0.20 -19.21
C SER A 112 2.87 -0.67 -20.32
N GLU A 113 2.82 -1.97 -20.12
CA GLU A 113 2.25 -2.91 -21.09
C GLU A 113 0.73 -3.09 -20.90
N ILE A 114 0.26 -3.35 -19.67
CA ILE A 114 -1.16 -3.63 -19.43
C ILE A 114 -2.05 -2.40 -19.64
N GLY A 115 -1.52 -1.19 -19.51
CA GLY A 115 -2.22 0.05 -19.82
C GLY A 115 -2.68 0.14 -21.30
N ARG A 116 -2.09 -0.67 -22.18
CA ARG A 116 -2.43 -0.75 -23.60
C ARG A 116 -3.51 -1.77 -23.92
N ASP A 117 -3.71 -2.77 -23.05
CA ASP A 117 -4.46 -3.97 -23.40
C ASP A 117 -5.98 -3.75 -23.31
N GLN A 118 -6.51 -3.51 -22.15
CA GLN A 118 -7.95 -3.55 -21.94
C GLN A 118 -8.61 -2.15 -21.87
N ARG A 119 -8.91 -1.54 -23.01
CA ARG A 119 -9.66 -0.28 -23.03
C ARG A 119 -11.18 -0.43 -22.96
N GLY A 120 -11.68 -1.64 -22.89
CA GLY A 120 -13.11 -1.88 -22.79
C GLY A 120 -13.55 -3.19 -23.44
N ARG A 121 -14.82 -3.27 -23.81
CA ARG A 121 -15.43 -4.45 -24.44
C ARG A 121 -16.55 -4.09 -25.37
N VAL A 122 -16.80 -4.91 -26.37
CA VAL A 122 -18.01 -4.87 -27.20
C VAL A 122 -18.99 -5.87 -26.63
N VAL A 123 -20.24 -5.44 -26.44
CA VAL A 123 -21.33 -6.28 -25.94
C VAL A 123 -22.37 -6.49 -27.03
N ALA A 124 -23.16 -7.57 -26.90
CA ALA A 124 -24.20 -7.86 -27.87
C ALA A 124 -25.23 -6.71 -27.95
N PRO A 125 -25.57 -6.24 -29.16
CA PRO A 125 -26.53 -5.15 -29.31
C PRO A 125 -27.94 -5.59 -28.95
N VAL A 126 -28.74 -4.69 -28.38
CA VAL A 126 -30.16 -4.95 -28.07
C VAL A 126 -31.03 -4.95 -29.35
N THR A 127 -30.66 -4.14 -30.34
CA THR A 127 -31.40 -4.04 -31.59
C THR A 127 -30.52 -4.41 -32.80
N PRO A 128 -31.11 -5.01 -33.85
CA PRO A 128 -30.35 -5.30 -35.08
C PRO A 128 -29.74 -4.04 -35.71
N ARG A 129 -28.55 -4.18 -36.28
CA ARG A 129 -27.81 -3.07 -36.92
C ARG A 129 -27.46 -1.93 -35.98
N SER A 130 -27.14 -2.28 -34.75
CA SER A 130 -26.52 -1.38 -33.77
C SER A 130 -25.25 -2.01 -33.21
N MET A 131 -24.42 -1.21 -32.56
CA MET A 131 -23.23 -1.64 -31.81
C MET A 131 -23.32 -1.10 -30.38
N SER A 132 -22.98 -1.91 -29.46
CA SER A 132 -22.89 -1.54 -28.03
C SER A 132 -21.49 -1.81 -27.53
N MET A 133 -20.81 -0.79 -27.02
CA MET A 133 -19.46 -0.93 -26.48
C MET A 133 -19.34 -0.24 -25.13
N VAL A 134 -18.50 -0.80 -24.26
CA VAL A 134 -18.06 -0.16 -23.04
C VAL A 134 -16.61 0.28 -23.23
N VAL A 135 -16.31 1.53 -23.00
CA VAL A 135 -14.94 2.05 -23.00
C VAL A 135 -14.57 2.50 -21.60
N LYS A 136 -13.29 2.37 -21.23
CA LYS A 136 -12.75 2.85 -19.96
C LYS A 136 -12.00 4.17 -20.20
N GLU A 137 -12.32 5.19 -19.44
CA GLU A 137 -11.76 6.54 -19.55
C GLU A 137 -11.08 6.95 -18.24
N SER A 138 -10.02 7.76 -18.33
CA SER A 138 -9.36 8.34 -17.15
C SER A 138 -10.27 9.35 -16.44
N TYR A 139 -10.17 9.41 -15.12
CA TYR A 139 -10.90 10.38 -14.30
C TYR A 139 -10.39 11.82 -14.43
N GLY A 140 -9.08 12.01 -14.61
CA GLY A 140 -8.45 13.33 -14.65
C GLY A 140 -7.27 13.46 -13.71
N VAL A 141 -7.40 14.28 -12.65
CA VAL A 141 -6.35 14.43 -11.65
C VAL A 141 -6.59 13.46 -10.49
N VAL A 142 -5.56 12.70 -10.14
CA VAL A 142 -5.51 11.78 -9.00
C VAL A 142 -4.67 12.37 -7.90
N GLY A 143 -5.20 12.43 -6.68
CA GLY A 143 -4.45 12.73 -5.47
C GLY A 143 -3.96 11.41 -4.84
N CYS A 144 -2.64 11.24 -4.73
CA CYS A 144 -2.02 10.09 -4.09
C CYS A 144 -1.41 10.52 -2.74
N ILE A 145 -1.91 9.95 -1.65
CA ILE A 145 -1.39 10.19 -0.29
C ILE A 145 -0.79 8.89 0.19
N VAL A 146 0.53 8.88 0.42
CA VAL A 146 1.30 7.66 0.64
C VAL A 146 1.95 7.62 2.02
N PRO A 147 2.11 6.42 2.61
CA PRO A 147 2.66 6.23 3.94
C PRO A 147 4.21 6.27 3.92
N TRP A 148 4.78 6.01 5.08
CA TRP A 148 6.22 6.10 5.33
C TRP A 148 6.98 4.77 5.34
N ASN A 149 6.30 3.63 5.47
CA ASN A 149 6.96 2.32 5.67
C ASN A 149 7.57 1.72 4.40
N TYR A 150 6.89 1.90 3.26
CA TYR A 150 7.38 1.58 1.91
C TYR A 150 7.07 2.77 0.99
N PRO A 151 7.77 3.91 1.16
CA PRO A 151 7.35 5.18 0.57
C PRO A 151 7.30 5.17 -0.95
N LEU A 152 8.27 4.57 -1.59
CA LEU A 152 8.35 4.51 -3.05
C LEU A 152 7.49 3.38 -3.62
N LEU A 153 7.47 2.22 -2.99
CA LEU A 153 6.67 1.07 -3.45
C LEU A 153 5.19 1.41 -3.46
N LEU A 154 4.67 1.89 -2.32
CA LEU A 154 3.25 2.22 -2.18
C LEU A 154 2.85 3.48 -2.97
N MET A 155 3.80 4.34 -3.30
CA MET A 155 3.61 5.39 -4.28
C MET A 155 3.49 4.81 -5.70
N ALA A 156 4.38 3.90 -6.09
CA ALA A 156 4.39 3.29 -7.42
C ALA A 156 3.11 2.48 -7.69
N TRP A 157 2.56 1.78 -6.68
CA TRP A 157 1.29 1.06 -6.78
C TRP A 157 0.11 1.96 -7.17
N LYS A 158 0.20 3.25 -6.92
CA LYS A 158 -0.81 4.26 -7.27
C LYS A 158 -0.45 5.04 -8.52
N VAL A 159 0.79 5.51 -8.60
CA VAL A 159 1.24 6.41 -9.67
C VAL A 159 1.32 5.69 -11.02
N ALA A 160 1.90 4.48 -11.06
CA ALA A 160 2.07 3.74 -12.31
C ALA A 160 0.72 3.42 -12.99
N PRO A 161 -0.27 2.78 -12.31
CA PRO A 161 -1.58 2.53 -12.90
C PRO A 161 -2.36 3.81 -13.20
N ALA A 162 -2.26 4.86 -12.37
CA ALA A 162 -2.92 6.13 -12.63
C ALA A 162 -2.43 6.78 -13.93
N LEU A 163 -1.11 6.84 -14.13
CA LEU A 163 -0.50 7.36 -15.36
C LEU A 163 -0.83 6.48 -16.58
N ALA A 164 -0.73 5.15 -16.45
CA ALA A 164 -1.06 4.19 -17.51
C ALA A 164 -2.54 4.25 -17.92
N ALA A 165 -3.43 4.57 -16.98
CA ALA A 165 -4.85 4.83 -17.25
C ALA A 165 -5.11 6.17 -17.95
N GLY A 166 -4.09 7.02 -18.11
CA GLY A 166 -4.20 8.34 -18.74
C GLY A 166 -4.61 9.47 -17.78
N ASN A 167 -4.46 9.28 -16.48
CA ASN A 167 -4.62 10.35 -15.49
C ASN A 167 -3.31 11.10 -15.27
N THR A 168 -3.41 12.24 -14.60
CA THR A 168 -2.27 12.97 -14.05
C THR A 168 -2.32 12.91 -12.52
N VAL A 169 -1.18 13.06 -11.86
CA VAL A 169 -1.04 12.73 -10.45
C VAL A 169 -0.43 13.88 -9.65
N VAL A 170 -0.96 14.08 -8.45
CA VAL A 170 -0.33 14.87 -7.39
C VAL A 170 -0.07 13.94 -6.20
N VAL A 171 1.20 13.74 -5.86
CA VAL A 171 1.65 12.92 -4.73
C VAL A 171 1.83 13.78 -3.50
N LYS A 172 1.33 13.34 -2.36
CA LYS A 172 1.70 13.82 -1.04
C LYS A 172 2.37 12.68 -0.26
N PRO A 173 3.70 12.67 -0.14
CA PRO A 173 4.41 11.69 0.69
C PRO A 173 4.10 11.90 2.17
N SER A 174 4.41 10.88 2.99
CA SER A 174 4.48 11.07 4.43
C SER A 174 5.55 12.11 4.78
N GLU A 175 5.33 12.83 5.87
CA GLU A 175 6.30 13.75 6.44
C GLU A 175 7.56 13.04 6.97
N ILE A 176 7.48 11.74 7.25
CA ILE A 176 8.61 10.95 7.76
C ILE A 176 9.59 10.62 6.62
N THR A 177 9.08 10.25 5.43
CA THR A 177 9.91 9.70 4.33
C THR A 177 9.64 10.39 2.98
N PRO A 178 9.85 11.70 2.84
CA PRO A 178 9.63 12.41 1.58
C PRO A 178 10.84 12.42 0.65
N LEU A 179 12.07 12.19 1.16
CA LEU A 179 13.31 12.51 0.47
C LEU A 179 13.61 11.55 -0.69
N ALA A 180 13.36 10.27 -0.49
CA ALA A 180 13.57 9.27 -1.54
C ALA A 180 12.64 9.49 -2.73
N ILE A 181 11.38 9.89 -2.48
CA ILE A 181 10.44 10.26 -3.55
C ILE A 181 10.94 11.49 -4.32
N MET A 182 11.48 12.50 -3.62
CA MET A 182 12.09 13.65 -4.27
C MET A 182 13.24 13.25 -5.19
N ARG A 183 14.15 12.40 -4.69
CA ARG A 183 15.28 11.96 -5.50
C ARG A 183 14.84 11.12 -6.68
N TRP A 184 13.91 10.22 -6.49
CA TRP A 184 13.33 9.40 -7.56
C TRP A 184 12.68 10.27 -8.66
N LEU A 185 11.91 11.29 -8.29
CA LEU A 185 11.36 12.26 -9.26
C LEU A 185 12.44 12.96 -10.06
N GLU A 186 13.55 13.35 -9.41
CA GLU A 186 14.67 14.04 -10.05
C GLU A 186 15.41 13.18 -11.06
N VAL A 187 15.64 11.88 -10.77
CA VAL A 187 16.50 11.01 -11.60
C VAL A 187 15.72 10.05 -12.48
N ALA A 188 14.52 9.64 -12.10
CA ALA A 188 13.75 8.65 -12.84
C ALA A 188 12.58 9.25 -13.63
N CYS A 189 12.11 10.46 -13.30
CA CYS A 189 10.92 11.06 -13.90
C CYS A 189 11.16 12.34 -14.68
N ASP A 190 12.39 12.79 -14.83
CA ASP A 190 12.78 14.05 -15.49
C ASP A 190 12.38 14.14 -16.99
N HIS A 191 12.25 12.99 -17.65
CA HIS A 191 11.87 12.85 -19.06
C HIS A 191 10.33 12.88 -19.28
N LEU A 192 9.54 12.74 -18.20
CA LEU A 192 8.09 12.76 -18.31
C LEU A 192 7.57 14.14 -18.73
N PRO A 193 6.46 14.20 -19.51
CA PRO A 193 5.86 15.49 -19.89
C PRO A 193 5.51 16.35 -18.69
N LYS A 194 5.69 17.67 -18.83
CA LYS A 194 5.45 18.63 -17.74
C LYS A 194 4.05 18.52 -17.16
N GLY A 195 3.99 18.45 -15.84
CA GLY A 195 2.77 18.50 -15.04
C GLY A 195 1.98 17.20 -14.94
N ILE A 196 2.39 16.10 -15.60
CA ILE A 196 1.66 14.82 -15.46
C ILE A 196 1.89 14.17 -14.09
N LEU A 197 3.03 14.44 -13.46
CA LEU A 197 3.38 13.99 -12.14
C LEU A 197 3.89 15.19 -11.33
N ASN A 198 3.28 15.44 -10.19
CA ASN A 198 3.60 16.54 -9.28
C ASN A 198 3.70 16.01 -7.86
N MET A 199 4.41 16.72 -6.99
CA MET A 199 4.53 16.38 -5.57
C MET A 199 4.47 17.64 -4.71
N VAL A 200 3.73 17.56 -3.62
CA VAL A 200 3.70 18.53 -2.52
C VAL A 200 3.96 17.83 -1.20
N THR A 201 4.85 18.38 -0.37
CA THR A 201 5.14 17.85 0.96
C THR A 201 4.35 18.59 2.04
N GLY A 202 4.14 17.98 3.19
CA GLY A 202 3.43 18.59 4.32
C GLY A 202 2.70 17.55 5.16
N TYR A 203 2.06 18.05 6.20
CA TYR A 203 1.30 17.27 7.17
C TYR A 203 -0.14 16.98 6.71
N GLY A 204 -1.00 16.66 7.67
CA GLY A 204 -2.42 16.32 7.43
C GLY A 204 -3.20 17.41 6.71
N ASP A 205 -2.93 18.69 6.98
CA ASP A 205 -3.61 19.82 6.35
C ASP A 205 -3.34 19.91 4.85
N THR A 206 -2.12 19.61 4.41
CA THR A 206 -1.77 19.51 2.99
C THR A 206 -2.53 18.34 2.33
N GLY A 207 -2.63 17.20 3.04
CA GLY A 207 -3.43 16.06 2.59
C GLY A 207 -4.91 16.40 2.47
N ALA A 208 -5.47 17.08 3.48
CA ALA A 208 -6.84 17.54 3.49
C ALA A 208 -7.14 18.49 2.31
N ALA A 209 -6.25 19.46 2.05
CA ALA A 209 -6.37 20.38 0.92
C ALA A 209 -6.40 19.61 -0.42
N LEU A 210 -5.59 18.54 -0.59
CA LEU A 210 -5.59 17.70 -1.78
C LEU A 210 -6.90 16.92 -1.91
N VAL A 211 -7.44 16.36 -0.82
CA VAL A 211 -8.72 15.64 -0.80
C VAL A 211 -9.89 16.57 -1.13
N GLU A 212 -9.89 17.80 -0.60
CA GLU A 212 -10.99 18.75 -0.79
C GLU A 212 -10.91 19.54 -2.10
N HIS A 213 -9.76 19.52 -2.81
CA HIS A 213 -9.61 20.29 -4.04
C HIS A 213 -10.63 19.87 -5.11
N PRO A 214 -11.40 20.79 -5.71
CA PRO A 214 -12.53 20.43 -6.61
C PRO A 214 -12.11 19.67 -7.88
N ASP A 215 -10.88 19.83 -8.32
CA ASP A 215 -10.37 19.23 -9.55
C ASP A 215 -9.69 17.86 -9.33
N THR A 216 -9.46 17.41 -8.10
CA THR A 216 -9.07 16.02 -7.82
C THR A 216 -10.30 15.12 -7.93
N ARG A 217 -10.24 14.07 -8.74
CA ARG A 217 -11.38 13.18 -9.01
C ARG A 217 -11.29 11.84 -8.31
N VAL A 218 -10.08 11.38 -8.08
CA VAL A 218 -9.77 10.14 -7.33
C VAL A 218 -8.80 10.49 -6.22
N ILE A 219 -9.01 9.91 -5.06
CA ILE A 219 -8.07 9.94 -3.94
C ILE A 219 -7.62 8.50 -3.68
N ALA A 220 -6.35 8.23 -3.90
CA ALA A 220 -5.69 6.98 -3.57
C ALA A 220 -4.87 7.20 -2.29
N PHE A 221 -5.17 6.42 -1.26
CA PHE A 221 -4.58 6.57 0.07
C PHE A 221 -4.15 5.22 0.62
N THR A 222 -2.94 5.15 1.18
CA THR A 222 -2.50 4.08 2.07
C THR A 222 -2.10 4.66 3.42
N GLY A 223 -2.59 4.05 4.51
CA GLY A 223 -2.30 4.49 5.86
C GLY A 223 -3.27 3.93 6.91
N SER A 224 -3.42 4.61 8.05
CA SER A 224 -4.27 4.13 9.15
C SER A 224 -5.76 4.12 8.81
N VAL A 225 -6.50 3.21 9.47
CA VAL A 225 -7.97 3.12 9.34
C VAL A 225 -8.65 4.43 9.72
N GLU A 226 -8.17 5.09 10.78
CA GLU A 226 -8.71 6.35 11.27
C GLU A 226 -8.60 7.46 10.21
N THR A 227 -7.41 7.60 9.61
CA THR A 227 -7.17 8.59 8.55
C THR A 227 -7.98 8.24 7.29
N GLY A 228 -8.07 6.94 6.93
CA GLY A 228 -8.88 6.48 5.81
C GLY A 228 -10.36 6.86 5.96
N LYS A 229 -10.94 6.71 7.15
CA LYS A 229 -12.32 7.14 7.45
C LYS A 229 -12.51 8.65 7.27
N ILE A 230 -11.55 9.46 7.72
CA ILE A 230 -11.59 10.92 7.56
C ILE A 230 -11.56 11.28 6.07
N ILE A 231 -10.62 10.70 5.30
CA ILE A 231 -10.50 10.93 3.86
C ILE A 231 -11.76 10.52 3.12
N ALA A 232 -12.33 9.34 3.42
CA ALA A 232 -13.56 8.88 2.80
C ALA A 232 -14.73 9.84 3.06
N ALA A 233 -14.87 10.32 4.29
CA ALA A 233 -15.91 11.28 4.66
C ALA A 233 -15.75 12.63 3.94
N MET A 234 -14.51 13.11 3.78
CA MET A 234 -14.22 14.34 3.06
C MET A 234 -14.49 14.18 1.55
N ALA A 235 -14.00 13.09 0.94
CA ALA A 235 -14.18 12.79 -0.48
C ALA A 235 -15.68 12.63 -0.85
N ALA A 236 -16.47 12.03 0.04
CA ALA A 236 -17.91 11.82 -0.16
C ALA A 236 -18.69 13.14 -0.36
N LYS A 237 -18.25 14.24 0.25
CA LYS A 237 -18.90 15.57 0.07
C LYS A 237 -18.91 16.04 -1.39
N GLN A 238 -17.98 15.55 -2.21
CA GLN A 238 -17.85 15.90 -3.63
C GLN A 238 -18.02 14.67 -4.54
N LEU A 239 -18.48 13.54 -4.02
CA LEU A 239 -18.66 12.27 -4.75
C LEU A 239 -17.39 11.83 -5.48
N LYS A 240 -16.22 12.02 -4.87
CA LYS A 240 -14.96 11.55 -5.42
C LYS A 240 -14.84 10.04 -5.22
N LYS A 241 -14.20 9.38 -6.19
CA LYS A 241 -13.77 8.00 -5.99
C LYS A 241 -12.64 7.96 -4.96
N THR A 242 -12.66 6.97 -4.09
CA THR A 242 -11.56 6.67 -3.17
C THR A 242 -11.07 5.25 -3.39
N SER A 243 -9.76 5.05 -3.45
CA SER A 243 -9.08 3.76 -3.32
C SER A 243 -8.31 3.82 -2.01
N LEU A 244 -8.69 2.98 -1.05
CA LEU A 244 -8.19 3.04 0.32
C LEU A 244 -7.56 1.70 0.69
N GLU A 245 -6.25 1.71 0.92
CA GLU A 245 -5.50 0.61 1.48
C GLU A 245 -5.10 0.98 2.91
N LEU A 246 -5.63 0.23 3.88
CA LEU A 246 -5.56 0.59 5.28
C LEU A 246 -4.83 -0.48 6.09
N GLY A 247 -4.82 -0.34 7.42
CA GLY A 247 -4.13 -1.25 8.31
C GLY A 247 -4.62 -2.69 8.24
N GLY A 248 -3.77 -3.59 8.68
CA GLY A 248 -4.03 -5.02 8.86
C GLY A 248 -3.84 -5.44 10.32
N ASN A 249 -4.04 -6.69 10.58
CA ASN A 249 -3.63 -7.43 11.78
C ASN A 249 -3.66 -8.90 11.35
N ASP A 250 -2.72 -9.21 10.42
CA ASP A 250 -2.83 -10.39 9.61
C ASP A 250 -2.53 -11.68 10.38
N PRO A 251 -3.36 -12.72 10.22
CA PRO A 251 -3.10 -14.02 10.83
C PRO A 251 -2.15 -14.86 9.97
N ILE A 252 -1.38 -15.69 10.66
CA ILE A 252 -0.77 -16.89 10.09
C ILE A 252 -1.24 -18.12 10.86
N ILE A 253 -1.59 -19.19 10.14
CA ILE A 253 -1.98 -20.48 10.69
C ILE A 253 -0.84 -21.47 10.49
N ILE A 254 -0.38 -22.10 11.57
CA ILE A 254 0.69 -23.10 11.54
C ILE A 254 0.07 -24.48 11.82
N CYS A 255 -0.05 -25.29 10.79
CA CYS A 255 -0.57 -26.65 10.91
C CYS A 255 0.49 -27.62 11.49
N ASP A 256 0.04 -28.78 11.94
CA ASP A 256 0.87 -29.78 12.62
C ASP A 256 1.70 -30.67 11.67
N ASP A 257 1.55 -30.49 10.38
CA ASP A 257 2.23 -31.25 9.32
C ASP A 257 3.44 -30.53 8.71
N VAL A 258 3.89 -29.42 9.32
CA VAL A 258 5.00 -28.59 8.85
C VAL A 258 6.36 -29.02 9.40
N ASP A 259 7.43 -28.59 8.72
CA ASP A 259 8.76 -28.51 9.33
C ASP A 259 8.79 -27.27 10.26
N ILE A 260 8.93 -27.53 11.56
CA ILE A 260 8.84 -26.51 12.61
C ILE A 260 9.91 -25.41 12.44
N GLU A 261 11.16 -25.80 12.12
CA GLU A 261 12.26 -24.85 11.97
C GLU A 261 12.05 -23.93 10.76
N ILE A 262 11.56 -24.48 9.65
CA ILE A 262 11.24 -23.70 8.44
C ILE A 262 10.08 -22.76 8.72
N ALA A 263 9.00 -23.26 9.32
CA ALA A 263 7.84 -22.45 9.67
C ALA A 263 8.17 -21.33 10.64
N ALA A 264 9.00 -21.62 11.67
CA ALA A 264 9.46 -20.62 12.62
C ALA A 264 10.30 -19.51 11.98
N ARG A 265 11.21 -19.83 11.05
CA ARG A 265 11.99 -18.85 10.33
C ARG A 265 11.13 -17.95 9.45
N GLY A 266 10.19 -18.53 8.69
CA GLY A 266 9.28 -17.76 7.85
C GLY A 266 8.35 -16.87 8.68
N THR A 267 7.83 -17.36 9.79
CA THR A 267 7.00 -16.59 10.72
C THR A 267 7.80 -15.44 11.34
N THR A 268 9.04 -15.69 11.75
CA THR A 268 9.92 -14.67 12.33
C THR A 268 10.23 -13.59 11.30
N TRP A 269 10.56 -13.97 10.07
CA TRP A 269 10.80 -13.01 8.99
C TRP A 269 9.55 -12.18 8.68
N GLY A 270 8.39 -12.82 8.51
CA GLY A 270 7.14 -12.12 8.17
C GLY A 270 6.59 -11.22 9.29
N GLY A 271 6.97 -11.48 10.55
CA GLY A 271 6.60 -10.63 11.69
C GLY A 271 7.62 -9.54 12.02
N LEU A 272 8.86 -9.61 11.50
CA LEU A 272 9.95 -8.70 11.84
C LEU A 272 10.51 -7.90 10.65
N LEU A 273 10.14 -8.21 9.42
CA LEU A 273 10.50 -7.45 8.21
C LEU A 273 10.20 -5.96 8.44
N ASN A 274 11.13 -5.07 8.10
CA ASN A 274 11.03 -3.63 8.37
C ASN A 274 10.63 -3.31 9.82
N ALA A 275 11.14 -4.06 10.80
CA ALA A 275 10.76 -3.98 12.23
C ALA A 275 9.25 -4.17 12.47
N GLY A 276 8.58 -5.04 11.72
CA GLY A 276 7.15 -5.29 11.79
C GLY A 276 6.28 -4.15 11.24
N GLN A 277 6.88 -3.16 10.59
CA GLN A 277 6.18 -1.99 10.04
C GLN A 277 5.66 -2.28 8.61
N VAL A 278 4.92 -3.36 8.47
CA VAL A 278 4.33 -3.85 7.23
C VAL A 278 2.83 -4.05 7.44
N CYS A 279 2.02 -3.56 6.51
CA CYS A 279 0.55 -3.65 6.65
C CYS A 279 0.04 -5.10 6.68
N THR A 280 0.79 -6.03 6.08
CA THR A 280 0.55 -7.48 6.06
C THR A 280 1.43 -8.25 7.05
N SER A 281 2.10 -7.56 8.00
CA SER A 281 2.91 -8.22 9.02
C SER A 281 2.14 -9.30 9.77
N LEU A 282 2.83 -10.40 10.11
CA LEU A 282 2.22 -11.53 10.81
C LEU A 282 1.96 -11.18 12.29
N GLU A 283 0.86 -10.51 12.55
CA GLU A 283 0.51 -9.96 13.86
C GLU A 283 -0.37 -10.87 14.71
N ARG A 284 -0.80 -12.05 14.19
CA ARG A 284 -1.56 -13.07 14.93
C ARG A 284 -1.12 -14.45 14.48
N VAL A 285 -0.32 -15.12 15.30
CA VAL A 285 0.17 -16.46 14.98
C VAL A 285 -0.70 -17.51 15.68
N PHE A 286 -1.46 -18.28 14.90
CA PHE A 286 -2.28 -19.39 15.36
C PHE A 286 -1.57 -20.71 15.10
N VAL A 287 -1.17 -21.43 16.13
CA VAL A 287 -0.40 -22.66 16.01
C VAL A 287 -1.17 -23.84 16.61
N MET A 288 -1.20 -24.99 15.89
CA MET A 288 -1.83 -26.21 16.36
C MET A 288 -1.23 -26.66 17.68
N GLU A 289 -2.07 -26.99 18.67
CA GLU A 289 -1.69 -27.32 20.04
C GLU A 289 -0.65 -28.44 20.12
N SER A 290 -0.71 -29.41 19.20
CA SER A 290 0.21 -30.57 19.14
C SER A 290 1.67 -30.20 18.93
N ILE A 291 1.97 -29.08 18.26
CA ILE A 291 3.34 -28.61 17.97
C ILE A 291 3.66 -27.26 18.60
N ALA A 292 2.73 -26.67 19.37
CA ALA A 292 2.79 -25.28 19.77
C ALA A 292 3.99 -24.97 20.68
N ASP A 293 4.39 -25.86 21.57
CA ASP A 293 5.52 -25.62 22.46
C ASP A 293 6.83 -25.62 21.68
N ASP A 294 7.07 -26.64 20.85
CA ASP A 294 8.28 -26.76 20.02
C ASP A 294 8.38 -25.60 19.00
N PHE A 295 7.25 -25.25 18.36
CA PHE A 295 7.20 -24.12 17.43
C PHE A 295 7.49 -22.77 18.13
N THR A 296 6.91 -22.56 19.31
CA THR A 296 7.14 -21.33 20.09
C THR A 296 8.61 -21.19 20.49
N GLU A 297 9.25 -22.29 20.94
CA GLU A 297 10.68 -22.30 21.26
C GLU A 297 11.51 -21.97 20.02
N ALA A 298 11.22 -22.58 18.87
CA ALA A 298 11.90 -22.31 17.62
C ALA A 298 11.76 -20.83 17.17
N VAL A 299 10.55 -20.21 17.28
CA VAL A 299 10.35 -18.78 16.97
C VAL A 299 11.16 -17.89 17.91
N VAL A 300 11.20 -18.21 19.22
CA VAL A 300 12.02 -17.46 20.19
C VAL A 300 13.49 -17.53 19.83
N ASP A 301 13.98 -18.70 19.40
CA ASP A 301 15.38 -18.88 19.02
C ASP A 301 15.71 -18.17 17.71
N GLU A 302 14.81 -18.13 16.72
CA GLU A 302 14.99 -17.35 15.51
C GLU A 302 14.94 -15.84 15.82
N ALA A 303 14.02 -15.37 16.63
CA ALA A 303 13.91 -13.96 17.02
C ALA A 303 15.19 -13.43 17.71
N LYS A 304 15.84 -14.27 18.53
CA LYS A 304 17.11 -13.95 19.19
C LYS A 304 18.30 -13.86 18.23
N LYS A 305 18.23 -14.46 17.04
CA LYS A 305 19.28 -14.41 16.03
C LYS A 305 19.24 -13.12 15.21
N VAL A 306 18.14 -12.38 15.25
CA VAL A 306 17.97 -11.12 14.49
C VAL A 306 18.95 -10.08 14.97
N ARG A 307 19.77 -9.59 14.07
CA ARG A 307 20.84 -8.63 14.35
C ARG A 307 20.35 -7.20 14.20
N LEU A 308 20.26 -6.50 15.33
CA LEU A 308 19.99 -5.07 15.34
C LEU A 308 21.28 -4.28 15.08
N GLY A 309 21.18 -3.18 14.35
CA GLY A 309 22.35 -2.35 14.06
C GLY A 309 22.09 -1.21 13.09
N ASP A 310 23.20 -0.63 12.62
CA ASP A 310 23.19 0.38 11.57
C ASP A 310 22.52 -0.17 10.31
N PRO A 311 21.41 0.40 9.87
CA PRO A 311 20.65 -0.10 8.71
C PRO A 311 21.42 -0.02 7.40
N MET A 312 22.46 0.81 7.32
CA MET A 312 23.40 0.85 6.18
C MET A 312 24.39 -0.30 6.15
N HIS A 313 24.53 -1.04 7.26
CA HIS A 313 25.52 -2.11 7.36
C HIS A 313 24.94 -3.44 6.86
N GLY A 314 25.62 -4.12 5.94
CA GLY A 314 25.15 -5.34 5.27
C GLY A 314 24.94 -6.59 6.16
N GLN A 315 25.17 -6.50 7.46
CA GLN A 315 24.91 -7.56 8.44
C GLN A 315 23.74 -7.22 9.39
N THR A 316 23.09 -6.09 9.22
CA THR A 316 21.91 -5.71 9.99
C THR A 316 20.69 -6.36 9.38
N ASP A 317 19.93 -7.11 10.21
CA ASP A 317 18.69 -7.76 9.82
C ASP A 317 17.48 -6.86 10.10
N MET A 318 17.54 -6.05 11.16
CA MET A 318 16.46 -5.16 11.55
C MET A 318 17.02 -3.82 12.05
N GLY A 319 16.54 -2.73 11.46
CA GLY A 319 16.86 -1.36 11.84
C GLY A 319 15.95 -0.82 12.96
N PRO A 320 16.01 0.50 13.24
CA PRO A 320 15.11 1.15 14.19
C PRO A 320 13.69 1.28 13.64
N MET A 321 12.75 1.58 14.52
CA MET A 321 11.41 2.08 14.14
C MET A 321 11.55 3.43 13.43
N ALA A 322 10.66 3.72 12.48
CA ALA A 322 10.78 4.91 11.63
C ALA A 322 10.59 6.25 12.37
N SER A 323 10.05 6.25 13.58
CA SER A 323 9.91 7.46 14.40
C SER A 323 9.73 7.13 15.87
N MET A 324 10.06 8.11 16.75
CA MET A 324 9.79 8.03 18.18
C MET A 324 8.30 7.77 18.48
N MET A 325 7.41 8.45 17.77
CA MET A 325 5.97 8.26 17.93
C MET A 325 5.54 6.81 17.69
N GLN A 326 6.11 6.15 16.68
CA GLN A 326 5.79 4.75 16.39
C GLN A 326 6.39 3.82 17.45
N LEU A 327 7.61 4.07 17.91
CA LEU A 327 8.23 3.35 19.00
C LEU A 327 7.37 3.40 20.28
N GLU A 328 6.93 4.59 20.70
CA GLU A 328 6.08 4.77 21.88
C GLU A 328 4.73 4.05 21.75
N LYS A 329 4.14 4.01 20.55
CA LYS A 329 2.91 3.24 20.30
C LYS A 329 3.13 1.75 20.53
N VAL A 330 4.23 1.20 20.02
CA VAL A 330 4.58 -0.22 20.20
C VAL A 330 4.84 -0.53 21.67
N GLU A 331 5.63 0.29 22.35
CA GLU A 331 5.87 0.14 23.80
C GLU A 331 4.57 0.13 24.60
N GLY A 332 3.68 1.08 24.31
CA GLY A 332 2.38 1.15 24.98
C GLY A 332 1.53 -0.10 24.77
N LYS A 333 1.56 -0.71 23.58
CA LYS A 333 0.85 -1.97 23.32
C LYS A 333 1.46 -3.16 24.03
N VAL A 334 2.78 -3.24 24.05
CA VAL A 334 3.52 -4.28 24.78
C VAL A 334 3.19 -4.23 26.29
N GLU A 335 3.17 -3.04 26.88
CA GLU A 335 2.85 -2.90 28.31
C GLU A 335 1.37 -3.25 28.61
N ARG A 336 0.45 -2.91 27.71
CA ARG A 336 -0.96 -3.33 27.87
C ARG A 336 -1.11 -4.86 27.76
N ALA A 337 -0.47 -5.50 26.77
CA ALA A 337 -0.50 -6.96 26.66
C ALA A 337 0.06 -7.67 27.91
N LYS A 338 1.15 -7.16 28.48
CA LYS A 338 1.68 -7.65 29.78
C LYS A 338 0.65 -7.49 30.91
N ALA A 339 -0.02 -6.34 30.97
CA ALA A 339 -1.05 -6.06 31.98
C ALA A 339 -2.30 -6.95 31.82
N GLU A 340 -2.64 -7.33 30.60
CA GLU A 340 -3.72 -8.27 30.26
C GLU A 340 -3.35 -9.73 30.55
N GLY A 341 -2.08 -10.03 30.86
CA GLY A 341 -1.62 -11.37 31.26
C GLY A 341 -0.85 -12.14 30.19
N ALA A 342 -0.55 -11.53 29.03
CA ALA A 342 0.35 -12.11 28.07
C ALA A 342 1.77 -12.26 28.64
N ARG A 343 2.47 -13.35 28.26
CA ARG A 343 3.83 -13.60 28.72
C ARG A 343 4.83 -13.25 27.62
N VAL A 344 5.80 -12.38 27.94
CA VAL A 344 6.96 -12.13 27.09
C VAL A 344 7.93 -13.29 27.19
N LEU A 345 8.34 -13.87 26.07
CA LEU A 345 9.32 -14.95 25.99
C LEU A 345 10.71 -14.44 25.63
N CYS A 346 10.80 -13.38 24.82
CA CYS A 346 12.02 -12.62 24.58
C CYS A 346 11.65 -11.18 24.16
N GLY A 347 12.59 -10.25 24.25
CA GLY A 347 12.38 -8.85 23.91
C GLY A 347 11.52 -8.08 24.92
N GLY A 348 10.55 -7.32 24.42
CA GLY A 348 9.61 -6.54 25.24
C GLY A 348 10.18 -5.28 25.89
N THR A 349 11.31 -4.79 25.37
CA THR A 349 12.01 -3.59 25.83
C THR A 349 12.85 -2.99 24.71
N ARG A 350 13.32 -1.75 24.88
CA ARG A 350 14.40 -1.20 24.07
C ARG A 350 15.71 -1.96 24.35
N PRO A 351 16.58 -2.14 23.35
CA PRO A 351 17.89 -2.76 23.56
C PRO A 351 18.87 -1.82 24.28
N ASP A 352 19.57 -2.34 25.31
CA ASP A 352 20.52 -1.55 26.11
C ASP A 352 21.80 -1.16 25.36
N GLN A 353 22.10 -1.80 24.23
CA GLN A 353 23.35 -1.59 23.47
C GLN A 353 23.35 -0.32 22.60
N PHE A 354 22.23 0.35 22.44
CA PHE A 354 22.13 1.58 21.65
C PHE A 354 21.79 2.77 22.54
N GLU A 355 22.69 3.78 22.54
CA GLU A 355 22.42 5.06 23.24
C GLU A 355 21.46 5.97 22.47
N LYS A 356 21.35 5.75 21.14
CA LYS A 356 20.50 6.48 20.20
C LYS A 356 19.80 5.53 19.25
N GLY A 357 18.81 6.08 18.56
CA GLY A 357 18.01 5.36 17.59
C GLY A 357 16.76 4.72 18.20
N TYR A 358 15.70 4.67 17.41
CA TYR A 358 14.38 4.24 17.85
C TYR A 358 14.23 2.72 17.81
N PHE A 359 15.21 2.00 18.40
CA PHE A 359 15.24 0.54 18.40
C PHE A 359 14.26 -0.07 19.39
N TYR A 360 13.69 -1.19 18.99
CA TYR A 360 12.93 -2.08 19.86
C TYR A 360 13.36 -3.53 19.62
N ASN A 361 13.47 -4.33 20.68
CA ASN A 361 13.89 -5.71 20.55
C ASN A 361 12.83 -6.56 19.83
N PRO A 362 13.23 -7.52 18.96
CA PRO A 362 12.35 -8.59 18.52
C PRO A 362 11.63 -9.22 19.69
N THR A 363 10.30 -9.22 19.67
CA THR A 363 9.50 -9.58 20.83
C THR A 363 8.54 -10.70 20.52
N VAL A 364 8.59 -11.77 21.31
CA VAL A 364 7.69 -12.91 21.18
C VAL A 364 6.83 -13.02 22.43
N PHE A 365 5.52 -13.17 22.23
CA PHE A 365 4.54 -13.39 23.26
C PHE A 365 3.87 -14.75 23.17
N ASP A 366 3.51 -15.33 24.32
CA ASP A 366 2.54 -16.41 24.43
C ASP A 366 1.46 -16.07 25.49
N ARG A 367 0.57 -17.04 25.77
CA ARG A 367 -0.59 -16.88 26.67
C ARG A 367 -1.55 -15.78 26.25
N LEU A 368 -1.61 -15.54 24.96
CA LEU A 368 -2.58 -14.59 24.41
C LEU A 368 -3.97 -15.23 24.31
N THR A 369 -4.97 -14.40 24.51
CA THR A 369 -6.38 -14.76 24.29
C THR A 369 -7.00 -13.79 23.27
N SER A 370 -8.03 -14.24 22.58
CA SER A 370 -8.64 -13.49 21.48
C SER A 370 -9.33 -12.18 21.89
N ASP A 371 -9.51 -11.92 23.19
CA ASP A 371 -10.05 -10.67 23.74
C ASP A 371 -8.98 -9.61 24.05
N MET A 372 -7.70 -9.98 24.08
CA MET A 372 -6.61 -9.04 24.29
C MET A 372 -6.47 -8.03 23.15
N GLU A 373 -6.09 -6.78 23.48
CA GLU A 373 -5.95 -5.70 22.50
C GLU A 373 -5.02 -6.08 21.33
N MET A 374 -3.88 -6.70 21.63
CA MET A 374 -2.86 -7.09 20.65
C MET A 374 -3.39 -8.06 19.57
N MET A 375 -4.38 -8.91 19.92
CA MET A 375 -5.00 -9.85 18.98
C MET A 375 -6.13 -9.20 18.15
N ASN A 376 -6.49 -7.95 18.40
CA ASN A 376 -7.61 -7.24 17.79
C ASN A 376 -7.23 -5.96 17.06
N LEU A 377 -6.09 -5.34 17.41
CA LEU A 377 -5.63 -4.08 16.84
C LEU A 377 -4.20 -4.20 16.31
N GLU A 378 -4.01 -3.71 15.11
CA GLU A 378 -2.71 -3.62 14.42
C GLU A 378 -1.62 -3.05 15.33
N THR A 379 -0.51 -3.76 15.51
CA THR A 379 0.62 -3.33 16.33
C THR A 379 1.62 -2.49 15.55
N PHE A 380 1.91 -2.88 14.34
CA PHE A 380 2.84 -2.23 13.41
C PHE A 380 4.25 -2.07 14.01
N GLY A 381 4.76 -3.15 14.57
CA GLY A 381 6.05 -3.20 15.28
C GLY A 381 6.61 -4.62 15.38
N PRO A 382 7.84 -4.82 15.89
CA PRO A 382 8.55 -6.08 15.86
C PRO A 382 8.05 -7.07 16.92
N ILE A 383 6.79 -7.46 16.83
CA ILE A 383 6.06 -8.26 17.82
C ILE A 383 5.46 -9.50 17.15
N ILE A 384 5.72 -10.66 17.72
CA ILE A 384 5.17 -11.96 17.27
C ILE A 384 4.30 -12.54 18.40
N PRO A 385 2.99 -12.34 18.35
CA PRO A 385 2.06 -12.89 19.34
C PRO A 385 1.59 -14.29 18.92
N ILE A 386 1.80 -15.29 19.76
CA ILE A 386 1.51 -16.71 19.48
C ILE A 386 0.34 -17.18 20.35
N GLN A 387 -0.71 -17.66 19.70
CA GLN A 387 -1.88 -18.29 20.34
C GLN A 387 -2.04 -19.74 19.87
N LYS A 388 -2.20 -20.68 20.83
CA LYS A 388 -2.49 -22.08 20.56
C LYS A 388 -3.94 -22.24 20.10
N VAL A 389 -4.16 -23.15 19.15
CA VAL A 389 -5.48 -23.57 18.67
C VAL A 389 -5.56 -25.08 18.62
N LYS A 390 -6.75 -25.63 18.83
CA LYS A 390 -6.95 -27.09 18.90
C LYS A 390 -6.97 -27.74 17.49
N ASP A 391 -7.53 -27.02 16.51
CA ASP A 391 -7.73 -27.51 15.14
C ASP A 391 -7.83 -26.34 14.13
N LEU A 392 -7.91 -26.69 12.85
CA LEU A 392 -8.01 -25.73 11.74
C LEU A 392 -9.31 -24.90 11.81
N ASP A 393 -10.41 -25.50 12.22
CA ASP A 393 -11.71 -24.82 12.30
C ASP A 393 -11.67 -23.67 13.33
N GLU A 394 -11.05 -23.90 14.47
CA GLU A 394 -10.80 -22.84 15.47
C GLU A 394 -9.88 -21.76 14.92
N ALA A 395 -8.78 -22.14 14.25
CA ALA A 395 -7.86 -21.18 13.64
C ALA A 395 -8.58 -20.29 12.61
N ILE A 396 -9.38 -20.87 11.73
CA ILE A 396 -10.20 -20.14 10.74
C ILE A 396 -11.19 -19.19 11.43
N ALA A 397 -11.87 -19.67 12.47
CA ALA A 397 -12.82 -18.86 13.21
C ALA A 397 -12.15 -17.65 13.88
N LEU A 398 -10.98 -17.84 14.51
CA LEU A 398 -10.20 -16.77 15.12
C LEU A 398 -9.60 -15.83 14.08
N ALA A 399 -9.10 -16.33 12.95
CA ALA A 399 -8.61 -15.50 11.85
C ALA A 399 -9.71 -14.56 11.34
N ASN A 400 -10.93 -15.06 11.19
CA ASN A 400 -12.09 -14.28 10.77
C ASN A 400 -12.64 -13.33 11.84
N ASN A 401 -12.42 -13.60 13.12
CA ASN A 401 -12.84 -12.76 14.24
C ASN A 401 -11.94 -11.53 14.38
N SER A 402 -11.96 -10.69 13.35
CA SER A 402 -11.20 -9.44 13.26
C SER A 402 -11.99 -8.40 12.47
N GLN A 403 -11.81 -7.15 12.82
CA GLN A 403 -12.30 -6.05 12.00
C GLN A 403 -11.50 -5.86 10.70
N TYR A 404 -10.29 -6.41 10.63
CA TYR A 404 -9.39 -6.38 9.48
C TYR A 404 -9.61 -7.56 8.55
N GLY A 405 -9.03 -7.47 7.37
CA GLY A 405 -9.05 -8.51 6.36
C GLY A 405 -8.14 -8.13 5.20
N LEU A 406 -6.88 -7.72 5.50
CA LEU A 406 -5.90 -7.38 4.48
C LEU A 406 -5.29 -8.65 3.90
N GLY A 407 -4.59 -9.42 4.71
CA GLY A 407 -3.99 -10.68 4.32
C GLY A 407 -4.26 -11.81 5.31
N CYS A 408 -3.92 -13.02 4.89
CA CYS A 408 -3.85 -14.21 5.72
C CYS A 408 -2.79 -15.16 5.17
N ASN A 409 -2.12 -15.88 6.06
CA ASN A 409 -1.09 -16.84 5.72
C ASN A 409 -1.40 -18.21 6.33
N ILE A 410 -0.93 -19.28 5.69
CA ILE A 410 -0.97 -20.63 6.25
C ILE A 410 0.29 -21.40 5.88
N TYR A 411 0.82 -22.13 6.85
CA TYR A 411 1.84 -23.15 6.61
C TYR A 411 1.23 -24.55 6.81
N THR A 412 1.24 -25.36 5.76
CA THR A 412 0.78 -26.76 5.76
C THR A 412 1.31 -27.52 4.55
N ASN A 413 1.56 -28.79 4.68
CA ASN A 413 1.82 -29.69 3.55
C ASN A 413 0.53 -30.37 3.01
N ASP A 414 -0.62 -30.10 3.64
CA ASP A 414 -1.92 -30.60 3.22
C ASP A 414 -2.67 -29.51 2.40
N MET A 415 -2.76 -29.74 1.10
CA MET A 415 -3.41 -28.79 0.19
C MET A 415 -4.92 -28.65 0.43
N GLU A 416 -5.59 -29.66 0.99
CA GLU A 416 -7.02 -29.58 1.34
C GLU A 416 -7.21 -28.59 2.51
N LYS A 417 -6.37 -28.69 3.55
CA LYS A 417 -6.36 -27.69 4.65
C LYS A 417 -6.10 -26.27 4.12
N ALA A 418 -5.10 -26.12 3.24
CA ALA A 418 -4.73 -24.83 2.67
C ALA A 418 -5.88 -24.17 1.89
N LEU A 419 -6.53 -24.93 1.01
CA LEU A 419 -7.63 -24.41 0.19
C LEU A 419 -8.89 -24.16 1.00
N THR A 420 -9.21 -25.01 2.00
CA THR A 420 -10.32 -24.77 2.93
C THR A 420 -10.14 -23.45 3.69
N ALA A 421 -8.93 -23.21 4.20
CA ALA A 421 -8.65 -21.94 4.87
C ALA A 421 -8.76 -20.74 3.91
N ALA A 422 -8.27 -20.87 2.67
CA ALA A 422 -8.35 -19.82 1.66
C ALA A 422 -9.79 -19.48 1.24
N GLU A 423 -10.69 -20.47 1.20
CA GLU A 423 -12.11 -20.28 0.87
C GLU A 423 -12.88 -19.63 2.02
N ASP A 424 -12.58 -20.01 3.26
CA ASP A 424 -13.37 -19.63 4.43
C ASP A 424 -12.89 -18.33 5.09
N ILE A 425 -11.61 -17.96 4.96
CA ILE A 425 -11.07 -16.74 5.57
C ILE A 425 -11.34 -15.52 4.70
N LYS A 426 -11.83 -14.45 5.33
CA LYS A 426 -12.17 -13.17 4.66
C LYS A 426 -10.96 -12.21 4.71
N ALA A 427 -10.02 -12.44 3.78
CA ALA A 427 -8.86 -11.59 3.53
C ALA A 427 -8.75 -11.28 2.03
N GLY A 428 -8.14 -10.15 1.69
CA GLY A 428 -7.98 -9.74 0.30
C GLY A 428 -6.85 -10.46 -0.40
N SER A 429 -5.79 -10.82 0.35
CA SER A 429 -4.68 -11.66 -0.11
C SER A 429 -4.55 -12.89 0.78
N PHE A 430 -4.17 -14.04 0.20
CA PHE A 430 -3.98 -15.28 0.93
C PHE A 430 -2.72 -16.00 0.43
N TRP A 431 -1.78 -16.26 1.33
CA TRP A 431 -0.50 -16.90 1.01
C TRP A 431 -0.39 -18.29 1.62
N ILE A 432 0.05 -19.26 0.83
CA ILE A 432 0.24 -20.65 1.24
C ILE A 432 1.74 -20.96 1.17
N ASN A 433 2.34 -21.24 2.30
CA ASN A 433 3.75 -21.66 2.45
C ASN A 433 4.81 -20.61 2.02
N ASP A 434 4.42 -19.39 1.68
CA ASP A 434 5.33 -18.31 1.27
C ASP A 434 4.72 -16.95 1.68
N PRO A 435 5.00 -16.45 2.90
CA PRO A 435 4.33 -15.30 3.43
C PRO A 435 4.75 -14.00 2.72
N LEU A 436 3.80 -13.06 2.59
CA LEU A 436 4.02 -11.69 2.12
C LEU A 436 4.56 -11.56 0.69
N THR A 437 4.49 -12.61 -0.13
CA THR A 437 4.97 -12.57 -1.51
C THR A 437 3.89 -12.02 -2.42
N ASP A 438 4.09 -10.80 -2.90
CA ASP A 438 3.19 -10.13 -3.84
C ASP A 438 3.55 -10.45 -5.30
N ASN A 439 2.64 -10.07 -6.21
CA ASN A 439 2.82 -10.22 -7.64
C ASN A 439 2.17 -9.01 -8.33
N GLU A 440 2.94 -8.26 -9.13
CA GLU A 440 2.46 -7.06 -9.82
C GLU A 440 1.26 -7.31 -10.74
N ALA A 441 1.07 -8.56 -11.17
CA ALA A 441 -0.04 -8.96 -12.03
C ALA A 441 -1.28 -9.50 -11.28
N ALA A 442 -1.20 -9.63 -9.95
CA ALA A 442 -2.30 -10.07 -9.09
C ALA A 442 -2.80 -8.94 -8.20
N PRO A 443 -4.12 -8.84 -7.93
CA PRO A 443 -4.64 -7.74 -7.12
C PRO A 443 -4.21 -7.86 -5.66
N PHE A 444 -3.77 -6.75 -5.08
CA PHE A 444 -3.54 -6.56 -3.67
C PHE A 444 -4.61 -5.65 -3.07
N GLY A 445 -5.05 -5.92 -1.85
CA GLY A 445 -5.97 -5.02 -1.14
C GLY A 445 -6.85 -5.72 -0.12
N GLY A 446 -7.43 -4.91 0.76
CA GLY A 446 -8.15 -5.39 1.92
C GLY A 446 -9.63 -5.68 1.72
N MET A 447 -10.18 -6.36 2.72
CA MET A 447 -11.61 -6.50 3.02
C MET A 447 -11.90 -5.84 4.36
N LYS A 448 -13.18 -5.66 4.71
CA LYS A 448 -13.63 -5.09 5.98
C LYS A 448 -13.00 -3.70 6.23
N MET A 449 -12.38 -3.47 7.42
CA MET A 449 -11.74 -2.19 7.77
C MET A 449 -10.33 -2.03 7.17
N SER A 450 -9.79 -3.04 6.51
CA SER A 450 -8.52 -2.90 5.80
C SER A 450 -8.63 -2.13 4.49
N GLY A 451 -9.82 -1.72 4.12
CA GLY A 451 -10.04 -0.78 3.05
C GLY A 451 -10.95 -1.27 1.95
N GLY A 452 -11.05 -0.47 0.89
CA GLY A 452 -11.82 -0.75 -0.32
C GLY A 452 -11.12 -0.18 -1.53
N GLY A 453 -10.97 -1.00 -2.52
CA GLY A 453 -10.14 -0.81 -3.70
C GLY A 453 -9.20 -1.97 -3.90
N ARG A 454 -8.43 -1.91 -4.96
CA ARG A 454 -7.33 -2.85 -5.22
C ARG A 454 -6.15 -2.09 -5.79
N GLU A 455 -4.98 -2.53 -5.41
CA GLU A 455 -3.71 -2.16 -6.03
C GLU A 455 -3.18 -3.37 -6.79
N LEU A 456 -2.22 -3.18 -7.66
CA LEU A 456 -1.66 -4.21 -8.54
C LEU A 456 -2.71 -4.87 -9.47
N GLY A 457 -2.26 -5.71 -10.36
CA GLY A 457 -3.11 -6.38 -11.34
C GLY A 457 -3.88 -5.42 -12.26
N ILE A 458 -4.81 -5.99 -12.99
CA ILE A 458 -5.77 -5.23 -13.83
C ILE A 458 -6.77 -4.47 -12.95
N GLU A 459 -7.06 -5.00 -11.77
CA GLU A 459 -7.95 -4.40 -10.79
C GLU A 459 -7.40 -3.05 -10.32
N GLY A 460 -6.09 -2.97 -10.02
CA GLY A 460 -5.42 -1.72 -9.68
C GLY A 460 -5.46 -0.69 -10.80
N LEU A 461 -5.34 -1.12 -12.07
CA LEU A 461 -5.53 -0.23 -13.20
C LEU A 461 -6.98 0.29 -13.29
N ASP A 462 -7.96 -0.57 -12.98
CA ASP A 462 -9.39 -0.23 -13.03
C ASP A 462 -9.83 0.72 -11.91
N GLU A 463 -9.07 0.84 -10.84
CA GLU A 463 -9.28 1.88 -9.81
C GLU A 463 -9.18 3.30 -10.39
N PHE A 464 -8.40 3.49 -11.45
CA PHE A 464 -8.11 4.77 -12.07
C PHE A 464 -8.85 5.01 -13.39
N ARG A 465 -9.86 4.18 -13.72
CA ARG A 465 -10.67 4.27 -14.93
C ARG A 465 -12.15 4.17 -14.63
N GLU A 466 -12.96 4.96 -15.34
CA GLU A 466 -14.43 4.85 -15.27
C GLU A 466 -15.01 4.31 -16.57
N ALA A 467 -16.09 3.54 -16.46
CA ALA A 467 -16.73 2.89 -17.59
C ALA A 467 -17.77 3.83 -18.25
N LYS A 468 -17.69 3.99 -19.57
CA LYS A 468 -18.67 4.68 -20.38
C LYS A 468 -19.31 3.72 -21.37
N HIS A 469 -20.63 3.64 -21.39
CA HIS A 469 -21.37 2.90 -22.41
C HIS A 469 -21.62 3.79 -23.63
N ILE A 470 -21.26 3.28 -24.80
CA ILE A 470 -21.50 3.93 -26.11
C ILE A 470 -22.42 3.01 -26.91
N LEU A 471 -23.62 3.51 -27.25
CA LEU A 471 -24.55 2.84 -28.13
C LEU A 471 -24.54 3.55 -29.49
N ILE A 472 -24.31 2.80 -30.54
CA ILE A 472 -24.30 3.31 -31.93
C ILE A 472 -25.42 2.60 -32.68
N ASP A 473 -26.45 3.33 -33.13
CA ASP A 473 -27.34 2.87 -34.20
C ASP A 473 -26.72 3.26 -35.53
N TYR A 474 -26.61 2.33 -36.45
CA TYR A 474 -25.93 2.59 -37.75
C TYR A 474 -26.61 3.62 -38.62
N LYS A 475 -27.89 3.88 -38.35
CA LYS A 475 -28.68 4.92 -39.04
C LYS A 475 -29.69 5.53 -38.08
N ILE A 476 -29.97 6.80 -38.25
CA ILE A 476 -31.12 7.43 -37.63
C ILE A 476 -32.37 6.77 -38.19
N ARG A 477 -33.22 6.24 -37.33
CA ARG A 477 -34.48 5.58 -37.62
C ARG A 477 -35.52 6.00 -36.62
N ASP A 478 -36.77 6.02 -37.10
CA ASP A 478 -37.92 6.13 -36.21
C ASP A 478 -37.99 4.91 -35.29
N LYS A 479 -38.43 5.13 -34.06
CA LYS A 479 -38.52 4.09 -33.04
C LYS A 479 -39.95 3.98 -32.53
N ASP A 480 -40.48 2.77 -32.54
CA ASP A 480 -41.86 2.46 -32.13
C ASP A 480 -42.18 2.89 -30.68
N TYR A 481 -41.15 3.14 -29.85
CA TYR A 481 -41.25 3.61 -28.49
C TYR A 481 -41.15 5.15 -28.32
N TRP A 482 -41.08 5.90 -29.40
CA TRP A 482 -41.11 7.38 -29.37
C TRP A 482 -42.53 7.90 -29.33
N PHE A 483 -42.67 9.18 -28.99
CA PHE A 483 -43.94 9.86 -29.03
C PHE A 483 -44.45 10.07 -30.46
N PRO A 484 -45.80 10.04 -30.69
CA PRO A 484 -46.90 9.78 -29.75
C PRO A 484 -47.00 8.28 -29.38
N TYR A 485 -47.33 7.97 -28.13
CA TYR A 485 -47.53 6.59 -27.74
C TYR A 485 -48.86 6.07 -28.30
N ASP A 486 -48.83 4.94 -29.00
CA ASP A 486 -49.98 4.20 -29.45
C ASP A 486 -50.17 2.96 -28.54
N LEU A 487 -51.20 3.00 -27.71
CA LEU A 487 -51.52 1.89 -26.80
C LEU A 487 -52.10 0.66 -27.54
N ASP A 488 -52.66 0.89 -28.76
CA ASP A 488 -53.24 -0.17 -29.59
C ASP A 488 -52.20 -0.79 -30.56
N ALA A 489 -51.11 -0.15 -30.81
CA ALA A 489 -49.94 -0.75 -31.45
C ALA A 489 -49.32 -1.76 -30.53
N GLY A 490 -49.81 -2.99 -30.53
CA GLY A 490 -49.35 -4.07 -29.65
C GLY A 490 -47.80 -4.08 -29.61
N ARG A 491 -47.23 -4.14 -28.42
CA ARG A 491 -45.79 -4.29 -28.20
C ARG A 491 -45.26 -5.42 -29.08
N LYS A 492 -44.64 -5.08 -30.20
CA LYS A 492 -43.85 -6.02 -30.99
C LYS A 492 -42.67 -6.41 -30.12
N THR A 493 -42.79 -7.57 -29.43
CA THR A 493 -41.71 -8.22 -28.66
C THR A 493 -40.53 -8.57 -29.54
#